data_c59fecb1caa651ef86d3869e529a3c28
#
_entry.id   c59fecb1caa651ef86d3869e529a3c28
#
_cell.length_a   1.000
_cell.length_b   1.000
_cell.length_c   1.000
_cell.angle_alpha   90.00
_cell.angle_beta   90.00
_cell.angle_gamma   90.00
#
_symmetry.space_group_name_H-M   'P 1'
#
loop_
_entity.id
_entity.type
_entity.pdbx_description
1 polymer ?
#
loop_
_entity_poly.entity_id
_entity_poly.type
_entity_poly.pdbx_seq_one_letter_code
_entity_poly.pdbx_strand_id
1 'polypeptide(L)'
;QFEDVSFAYPGREATLQHINMTLKQGEEAVIVGQSGSGKTTLLRLISGMLLSSSGTLRINKIPIEECDLSSLRQHIRIVHADDILFTGSILDNIACFDSAPDKEQVIAACRLAEVDHVVARLPHGYETEMLPGNTFFSAGEMQRLVLARALYSQPKLLLCDEVTANLDKTTAQKVLANLRSLGIGLVFVTHSPDVVGCQGRLYTMENGTLRENAP
;
A
#
# COMPACT_ATOMS: atom_id res chain seq x y z
N GLN A 1 9.66 12.86 4.05
CA GLN A 1 9.85 13.61 5.28
C GLN A 1 8.67 14.52 5.53
N PHE A 2 8.09 14.44 6.73
CA PHE A 2 7.05 15.34 7.22
C PHE A 2 7.67 16.29 8.22
N GLU A 3 7.42 17.58 8.04
CA GLU A 3 7.89 18.67 8.90
C GLU A 3 6.66 19.48 9.33
N ASP A 4 6.18 19.22 10.55
CA ASP A 4 5.04 19.89 11.18
C ASP A 4 3.75 19.88 10.33
N VAL A 5 3.49 18.76 9.66
CA VAL A 5 2.40 18.64 8.68
C VAL A 5 1.07 18.49 9.38
N SER A 6 0.09 19.33 9.01
CA SER A 6 -1.31 19.19 9.42
C SER A 6 -2.23 19.15 8.20
N PHE A 7 -3.37 18.47 8.36
CA PHE A 7 -4.38 18.33 7.31
C PHE A 7 -5.80 18.32 7.86
N ALA A 8 -6.68 19.04 7.18
CA ALA A 8 -8.11 19.01 7.41
C ALA A 8 -8.87 18.81 6.09
N TYR A 9 -9.91 17.98 6.10
CA TYR A 9 -10.84 17.93 4.98
C TYR A 9 -11.70 19.22 4.95
N PRO A 10 -12.17 19.68 3.78
CA PRO A 10 -12.99 20.89 3.69
C PRO A 10 -14.19 20.85 4.65
N GLY A 11 -14.33 21.88 5.48
CA GLY A 11 -15.42 22.01 6.45
C GLY A 11 -15.36 21.07 7.65
N ARG A 12 -14.21 20.41 7.90
CA ARG A 12 -14.01 19.54 9.07
C ARG A 12 -12.85 20.02 9.93
N GLU A 13 -12.82 19.55 11.17
CA GLU A 13 -11.67 19.72 12.05
C GLU A 13 -10.43 19.01 11.52
N ALA A 14 -9.26 19.41 12.04
CA ALA A 14 -7.99 18.83 11.61
C ALA A 14 -7.97 17.31 11.85
N THR A 15 -7.81 16.55 10.73
CA THR A 15 -7.70 15.10 10.76
C THR A 15 -6.29 14.67 11.14
N LEU A 16 -5.27 15.43 10.75
CA LEU A 16 -3.87 15.23 11.13
C LEU A 16 -3.32 16.53 11.70
N GLN A 17 -2.52 16.43 12.76
CA GLN A 17 -1.99 17.57 13.49
C GLN A 17 -0.52 17.38 13.81
N HIS A 18 0.30 18.33 13.37
CA HIS A 18 1.73 18.41 13.71
C HIS A 18 2.51 17.12 13.46
N ILE A 19 2.25 16.47 12.34
CA ILE A 19 2.92 15.22 11.97
C ILE A 19 4.38 15.47 11.65
N ASN A 20 5.27 14.76 12.35
CA ASN A 20 6.69 14.72 12.09
C ASN A 20 7.12 13.27 11.87
N MET A 21 7.65 12.96 10.69
CA MET A 21 8.06 11.61 10.33
C MET A 21 9.12 11.66 9.23
N THR A 22 10.11 10.79 9.32
CA THR A 22 11.09 10.60 8.26
C THR A 22 11.22 9.12 7.95
N LEU A 23 11.10 8.76 6.67
CA LEU A 23 11.37 7.42 6.17
C LEU A 23 12.44 7.54 5.08
N LYS A 24 13.50 6.74 5.17
CA LYS A 24 14.54 6.66 4.15
C LYS A 24 14.24 5.52 3.17
N GLN A 25 14.92 5.54 2.05
CA GLN A 25 14.83 4.45 1.08
C GLN A 25 15.18 3.11 1.73
N GLY A 26 14.38 2.08 1.48
CA GLY A 26 14.57 0.75 2.04
C GLY A 26 14.17 0.60 3.52
N GLU A 27 13.76 1.67 4.20
CA GLU A 27 13.27 1.58 5.59
C GLU A 27 11.81 1.11 5.63
N GLU A 28 11.45 0.49 6.75
CA GLU A 28 10.08 0.08 7.09
C GLU A 28 9.53 0.97 8.19
N ALA A 29 8.27 1.37 8.07
CA ALA A 29 7.49 1.97 9.14
C ALA A 29 6.19 1.19 9.33
N VAL A 30 5.85 0.90 10.57
CA VAL A 30 4.56 0.31 10.96
C VAL A 30 3.80 1.34 11.77
N ILE A 31 2.59 1.65 11.36
CA ILE A 31 1.72 2.63 11.99
C ILE A 31 0.49 1.92 12.53
N VAL A 32 0.36 1.94 13.85
CA VAL A 32 -0.78 1.36 14.56
C VAL A 32 -1.70 2.45 15.10
N GLY A 33 -2.97 2.15 15.23
CA GLY A 33 -3.94 3.09 15.80
C GLY A 33 -5.38 2.66 15.53
N GLN A 34 -6.32 3.22 16.27
CA GLN A 34 -7.75 2.91 16.12
C GLN A 34 -8.29 3.34 14.76
N SER A 35 -9.46 2.81 14.37
CA SER A 35 -10.19 3.29 13.19
C SER A 35 -10.51 4.78 13.36
N GLY A 36 -10.37 5.55 12.28
CA GLY A 36 -10.60 7.00 12.31
C GLY A 36 -9.46 7.84 12.89
N SER A 37 -8.34 7.25 13.35
CA SER A 37 -7.22 8.03 13.90
C SER A 37 -6.44 8.87 12.86
N GLY A 38 -6.70 8.68 11.54
CA GLY A 38 -6.05 9.45 10.46
C GLY A 38 -5.05 8.64 9.61
N LYS A 39 -4.87 7.34 9.86
CA LYS A 39 -3.87 6.48 9.16
C LYS A 39 -4.00 6.51 7.63
N THR A 40 -5.20 6.25 7.10
CA THR A 40 -5.46 6.29 5.66
C THR A 40 -5.24 7.69 5.08
N THR A 41 -5.56 8.75 5.84
CA THR A 41 -5.29 10.14 5.43
C THR A 41 -3.79 10.40 5.33
N LEU A 42 -2.99 9.87 6.26
CA LEU A 42 -1.53 9.96 6.20
C LEU A 42 -0.98 9.27 4.94
N LEU A 43 -1.47 8.06 4.62
CA LEU A 43 -1.04 7.37 3.40
C LEU A 43 -1.42 8.16 2.13
N ARG A 44 -2.59 8.78 2.09
CA ARG A 44 -3.02 9.63 0.97
C ARG A 44 -2.15 10.88 0.81
N LEU A 45 -1.65 11.47 1.88
CA LEU A 45 -0.66 12.55 1.82
C LEU A 45 0.67 12.05 1.26
N ILE A 46 1.19 10.91 1.75
CA ILE A 46 2.45 10.32 1.24
C ILE A 46 2.36 10.02 -0.24
N SER A 47 1.21 9.54 -0.72
CA SER A 47 1.00 9.20 -2.15
C SER A 47 0.72 10.41 -3.05
N GLY A 48 0.62 11.62 -2.50
CA GLY A 48 0.28 12.82 -3.26
C GLY A 48 -1.18 12.89 -3.72
N MET A 49 -2.06 12.06 -3.15
CA MET A 49 -3.52 12.14 -3.40
C MET A 49 -4.15 13.34 -2.68
N LEU A 50 -3.54 13.76 -1.58
CA LEU A 50 -3.93 14.94 -0.80
C LEU A 50 -2.71 15.83 -0.60
N LEU A 51 -2.94 17.13 -0.49
CA LEU A 51 -1.93 18.12 -0.12
C LEU A 51 -2.14 18.55 1.33
N SER A 52 -1.06 18.85 2.04
CA SER A 52 -1.12 19.33 3.42
C SER A 52 -1.84 20.68 3.52
N SER A 53 -2.52 20.92 4.63
CA SER A 53 -3.12 22.24 4.93
C SER A 53 -2.06 23.20 5.49
N SER A 54 -1.05 22.67 6.19
CA SER A 54 0.11 23.41 6.72
C SER A 54 1.30 22.45 6.93
N GLY A 55 2.47 23.01 7.16
CA GLY A 55 3.73 22.27 7.25
C GLY A 55 4.25 21.88 5.87
N THR A 56 5.30 21.07 5.81
CA THR A 56 5.93 20.67 4.55
C THR A 56 6.11 19.16 4.47
N LEU A 57 5.61 18.56 3.38
CA LEU A 57 5.91 17.18 3.01
C LEU A 57 6.91 17.16 1.87
N ARG A 58 8.04 16.46 2.05
CA ARG A 58 9.12 16.35 1.06
C ARG A 58 9.32 14.91 0.61
N ILE A 59 9.51 14.73 -0.68
CA ILE A 59 9.99 13.49 -1.30
C ILE A 59 11.37 13.77 -1.89
N ASN A 60 12.41 13.04 -1.45
CA ASN A 60 13.79 13.29 -1.87
C ASN A 60 14.22 14.76 -1.73
N LYS A 61 13.85 15.41 -0.62
CA LYS A 61 14.08 16.83 -0.31
C LYS A 61 13.29 17.84 -1.16
N ILE A 62 12.47 17.39 -2.11
CA ILE A 62 11.60 18.22 -2.95
C ILE A 62 10.23 18.30 -2.29
N PRO A 63 9.65 19.50 -2.09
CA PRO A 63 8.27 19.64 -1.63
C PRO A 63 7.31 18.87 -2.55
N ILE A 64 6.32 18.18 -1.99
CA ILE A 64 5.42 17.33 -2.79
C ILE A 64 4.62 18.14 -3.81
N GLU A 65 4.36 19.41 -3.51
CA GLU A 65 3.66 20.35 -4.39
C GLU A 65 4.46 20.67 -5.65
N GLU A 66 5.79 20.51 -5.60
CA GLU A 66 6.71 20.74 -6.72
C GLU A 66 7.01 19.44 -7.50
N CYS A 67 6.56 18.28 -6.99
CA CYS A 67 6.78 17.01 -7.65
C CYS A 67 5.84 16.84 -8.84
N ASP A 68 6.33 16.24 -9.92
CA ASP A 68 5.46 15.74 -10.98
C ASP A 68 4.66 14.55 -10.47
N LEU A 69 3.33 14.70 -10.38
CA LEU A 69 2.43 13.69 -9.85
C LEU A 69 2.44 12.39 -10.67
N SER A 70 2.71 12.45 -11.97
CA SER A 70 2.78 11.26 -12.80
C SER A 70 4.01 10.43 -12.46
N SER A 71 5.16 11.06 -12.30
CA SER A 71 6.40 10.45 -11.84
C SER A 71 6.25 9.90 -10.41
N LEU A 72 5.61 10.67 -9.52
CA LEU A 72 5.39 10.23 -8.14
C LEU A 72 4.57 8.93 -8.10
N ARG A 73 3.48 8.86 -8.88
CA ARG A 73 2.60 7.69 -8.96
C ARG A 73 3.26 6.46 -9.60
N GLN A 74 4.32 6.61 -10.39
CA GLN A 74 5.10 5.49 -10.88
C GLN A 74 5.96 4.85 -9.78
N HIS A 75 6.40 5.64 -8.80
CA HIS A 75 7.34 5.20 -7.78
C HIS A 75 6.69 4.91 -6.43
N ILE A 76 5.51 5.48 -6.13
CA ILE A 76 4.76 5.27 -4.90
C ILE A 76 3.46 4.56 -5.23
N ARG A 77 3.25 3.40 -4.64
CA ARG A 77 1.99 2.66 -4.74
C ARG A 77 1.33 2.54 -3.38
N ILE A 78 0.01 2.60 -3.40
CA ILE A 78 -0.81 2.37 -2.22
C ILE A 78 -1.73 1.18 -2.49
N VAL A 79 -1.89 0.31 -1.50
CA VAL A 79 -2.82 -0.81 -1.49
C VAL A 79 -3.74 -0.61 -0.31
N HIS A 80 -5.03 -0.49 -0.58
CA HIS A 80 -6.07 -0.41 0.44
C HIS A 80 -6.76 -1.77 0.62
N ALA A 81 -7.31 -2.01 1.81
CA ALA A 81 -8.04 -3.24 2.10
C ALA A 81 -9.32 -3.42 1.26
N ASP A 82 -9.92 -2.31 0.83
CA ASP A 82 -11.15 -2.22 0.04
C ASP A 82 -10.92 -2.02 -1.46
N ASP A 83 -9.66 -2.09 -1.92
CA ASP A 83 -9.34 -2.03 -3.33
C ASP A 83 -9.97 -3.21 -4.09
N ILE A 84 -10.47 -2.93 -5.30
CA ILE A 84 -11.16 -3.89 -6.16
C ILE A 84 -10.38 -4.16 -7.45
N LEU A 85 -10.69 -5.29 -8.07
CA LEU A 85 -10.32 -5.57 -9.45
C LEU A 85 -11.42 -5.08 -10.40
N PHE A 86 -11.01 -4.72 -11.60
CA PHE A 86 -11.89 -4.21 -12.64
C PHE A 86 -12.34 -5.34 -13.57
N THR A 87 -13.38 -5.12 -14.37
CA THR A 87 -13.77 -6.01 -15.45
C THR A 87 -12.64 -6.12 -16.48
N GLY A 88 -12.30 -7.34 -16.88
CA GLY A 88 -11.18 -7.68 -17.74
C GLY A 88 -10.46 -8.92 -17.22
N SER A 89 -9.40 -9.37 -17.88
CA SER A 89 -8.65 -10.54 -17.44
C SER A 89 -7.86 -10.27 -16.15
N ILE A 90 -7.40 -11.31 -15.47
CA ILE A 90 -6.47 -11.19 -14.35
C ILE A 90 -5.18 -10.51 -14.83
N LEU A 91 -4.71 -10.88 -16.03
CA LEU A 91 -3.53 -10.27 -16.66
C LEU A 91 -3.71 -8.76 -16.79
N ASP A 92 -4.83 -8.31 -17.37
CA ASP A 92 -5.14 -6.88 -17.53
C ASP A 92 -5.15 -6.14 -16.19
N ASN A 93 -5.79 -6.74 -15.20
CA ASN A 93 -5.87 -6.16 -13.86
C ASN A 93 -4.51 -5.98 -13.20
N ILE A 94 -3.65 -7.00 -13.25
CA ILE A 94 -2.30 -6.93 -12.64
C ILE A 94 -1.41 -5.96 -13.42
N ALA A 95 -1.49 -5.98 -14.76
CA ALA A 95 -0.72 -5.09 -15.63
C ALA A 95 -1.29 -3.67 -15.73
N CYS A 96 -2.32 -3.32 -14.93
CA CYS A 96 -2.98 -2.01 -14.99
C CYS A 96 -3.50 -1.66 -16.40
N PHE A 97 -3.99 -2.63 -17.15
CA PHE A 97 -4.49 -2.49 -18.53
C PHE A 97 -3.44 -1.94 -19.51
N ASP A 98 -2.17 -2.29 -19.28
CA ASP A 98 -1.10 -2.00 -20.22
C ASP A 98 -1.40 -2.66 -21.58
N SER A 99 -1.22 -1.94 -22.67
CA SER A 99 -1.43 -2.44 -24.03
C SER A 99 -0.43 -3.53 -24.47
N ALA A 100 0.71 -3.62 -23.78
CA ALA A 100 1.76 -4.61 -24.03
C ALA A 100 2.29 -5.19 -22.70
N PRO A 101 1.45 -5.94 -21.95
CA PRO A 101 1.81 -6.41 -20.63
C PRO A 101 2.99 -7.40 -20.65
N ASP A 102 3.93 -7.20 -19.75
CA ASP A 102 5.00 -8.18 -19.50
C ASP A 102 4.44 -9.32 -18.63
N LYS A 103 4.16 -10.46 -19.29
CA LYS A 103 3.59 -11.65 -18.62
C LYS A 103 4.52 -12.23 -17.55
N GLU A 104 5.82 -12.19 -17.76
CA GLU A 104 6.78 -12.69 -16.76
C GLU A 104 6.77 -11.81 -15.51
N GLN A 105 6.70 -10.50 -15.69
CA GLN A 105 6.59 -9.54 -14.60
C GLN A 105 5.25 -9.67 -13.85
N VAL A 106 4.14 -9.93 -14.55
CA VAL A 106 2.84 -10.24 -13.93
C VAL A 106 2.94 -11.49 -13.04
N ILE A 107 3.52 -12.58 -13.57
CA ILE A 107 3.72 -13.81 -12.81
C ILE A 107 4.62 -13.58 -11.59
N ALA A 108 5.71 -12.83 -11.76
CA ALA A 108 6.63 -12.50 -10.67
C ALA A 108 5.92 -11.69 -9.57
N ALA A 109 5.11 -10.69 -9.93
CA ALA A 109 4.31 -9.92 -8.99
C ALA A 109 3.30 -10.80 -8.23
N CYS A 110 2.63 -11.73 -8.90
CA CYS A 110 1.72 -12.68 -8.28
C CYS A 110 2.41 -13.67 -7.34
N ARG A 111 3.64 -14.08 -7.65
CA ARG A 111 4.47 -14.91 -6.76
C ARG A 111 4.85 -14.15 -5.49
N LEU A 112 5.28 -12.91 -5.61
CA LEU A 112 5.58 -12.05 -4.45
C LEU A 112 4.35 -11.86 -3.55
N ALA A 113 3.16 -11.74 -4.14
CA ALA A 113 1.90 -11.63 -3.43
C ALA A 113 1.32 -12.98 -2.96
N GLU A 114 2.02 -14.11 -3.16
CA GLU A 114 1.56 -15.48 -2.79
C GLU A 114 0.21 -15.87 -3.43
N VAL A 115 -0.07 -15.44 -4.68
CA VAL A 115 -1.34 -15.72 -5.37
C VAL A 115 -1.19 -16.44 -6.72
N ASP A 116 0.02 -16.57 -7.27
CA ASP A 116 0.31 -17.26 -8.53
C ASP A 116 -0.28 -18.68 -8.57
N HIS A 117 -0.11 -19.47 -7.50
CA HIS A 117 -0.60 -20.83 -7.41
C HIS A 117 -2.14 -20.92 -7.43
N VAL A 118 -2.85 -19.87 -7.02
CA VAL A 118 -4.32 -19.78 -7.10
C VAL A 118 -4.73 -19.54 -8.54
N VAL A 119 -4.10 -18.56 -9.20
CA VAL A 119 -4.36 -18.23 -10.61
C VAL A 119 -4.05 -19.41 -11.52
N ALA A 120 -2.95 -20.13 -11.27
CA ALA A 120 -2.54 -21.29 -12.07
C ALA A 120 -3.53 -22.46 -12.03
N ARG A 121 -4.42 -22.53 -11.03
CA ARG A 121 -5.47 -23.57 -10.93
C ARG A 121 -6.72 -23.24 -11.73
N LEU A 122 -6.88 -22.00 -12.17
CA LEU A 122 -8.04 -21.59 -12.95
C LEU A 122 -7.95 -22.17 -14.37
N PRO A 123 -9.09 -22.52 -15.00
CA PRO A 123 -9.11 -23.12 -16.34
C PRO A 123 -8.41 -22.26 -17.41
N HIS A 124 -8.48 -20.95 -17.27
CA HIS A 124 -7.87 -19.99 -18.20
C HIS A 124 -6.66 -19.26 -17.59
N GLY A 125 -6.21 -19.65 -16.39
CA GLY A 125 -5.07 -19.03 -15.72
C GLY A 125 -5.20 -17.50 -15.67
N TYR A 126 -4.19 -16.79 -16.11
CA TYR A 126 -4.14 -15.31 -16.13
C TYR A 126 -5.12 -14.68 -17.12
N GLU A 127 -5.60 -15.41 -18.12
CA GLU A 127 -6.63 -14.96 -19.08
C GLU A 127 -8.07 -15.14 -18.52
N THR A 128 -8.21 -15.53 -17.26
CA THR A 128 -9.53 -15.65 -16.61
C THR A 128 -10.17 -14.28 -16.47
N GLU A 129 -11.38 -14.13 -17.00
CA GLU A 129 -12.15 -12.89 -16.96
C GLU A 129 -12.75 -12.62 -15.58
N MET A 130 -12.50 -11.44 -15.07
CA MET A 130 -13.10 -10.89 -13.86
C MET A 130 -14.37 -10.13 -14.23
N LEU A 131 -15.52 -10.67 -13.83
CA LEU A 131 -16.82 -10.05 -14.09
C LEU A 131 -17.46 -9.56 -12.78
N PRO A 132 -18.33 -8.55 -12.81
CA PRO A 132 -19.07 -8.12 -11.64
C PRO A 132 -19.84 -9.29 -11.00
N GLY A 133 -19.70 -9.45 -9.69
CA GLY A 133 -20.33 -10.56 -8.96
C GLY A 133 -19.60 -11.90 -9.04
N ASN A 134 -18.44 -11.96 -9.66
CA ASN A 134 -17.61 -13.16 -9.73
C ASN A 134 -17.00 -13.49 -8.36
N THR A 135 -17.31 -14.70 -7.86
CA THR A 135 -16.90 -15.15 -6.51
C THR A 135 -15.79 -16.20 -6.57
N PHE A 136 -14.97 -16.21 -7.61
CA PHE A 136 -13.87 -17.19 -7.74
C PHE A 136 -12.81 -17.07 -6.66
N PHE A 137 -12.66 -15.89 -6.07
CA PHE A 137 -11.62 -15.59 -5.11
C PHE A 137 -12.21 -15.27 -3.74
N SER A 138 -11.58 -15.79 -2.69
CA SER A 138 -11.79 -15.31 -1.33
C SER A 138 -11.32 -13.86 -1.17
N ALA A 139 -11.75 -13.20 -0.10
CA ALA A 139 -11.30 -11.82 0.20
C ALA A 139 -9.77 -11.72 0.29
N GLY A 140 -9.10 -12.72 0.89
CA GLY A 140 -7.65 -12.74 0.99
C GLY A 140 -6.94 -12.99 -0.35
N GLU A 141 -7.52 -13.77 -1.26
CA GLU A 141 -6.99 -13.97 -2.62
C GLU A 141 -7.17 -12.69 -3.45
N MET A 142 -8.33 -12.04 -3.35
CA MET A 142 -8.59 -10.76 -3.98
C MET A 142 -7.59 -9.70 -3.52
N GLN A 143 -7.35 -9.60 -2.23
CA GLN A 143 -6.39 -8.67 -1.65
C GLN A 143 -4.96 -8.92 -2.17
N ARG A 144 -4.56 -10.19 -2.32
CA ARG A 144 -3.26 -10.53 -2.91
C ARG A 144 -3.16 -10.22 -4.40
N LEU A 145 -4.24 -10.35 -5.17
CA LEU A 145 -4.25 -9.90 -6.57
C LEU A 145 -4.10 -8.37 -6.68
N VAL A 146 -4.76 -7.61 -5.82
CA VAL A 146 -4.57 -6.14 -5.73
C VAL A 146 -3.14 -5.79 -5.33
N LEU A 147 -2.56 -6.53 -4.38
CA LEU A 147 -1.15 -6.36 -4.02
C LEU A 147 -0.22 -6.66 -5.21
N ALA A 148 -0.48 -7.73 -5.96
CA ALA A 148 0.30 -8.06 -7.17
C ALA A 148 0.22 -6.93 -8.22
N ARG A 149 -0.96 -6.32 -8.42
CA ARG A 149 -1.13 -5.14 -9.28
C ARG A 149 -0.22 -3.97 -8.84
N ALA A 150 -0.12 -3.72 -7.55
CA ALA A 150 0.77 -2.68 -7.04
C ALA A 150 2.25 -3.03 -7.25
N LEU A 151 2.62 -4.30 -7.08
CA LEU A 151 3.99 -4.80 -7.24
C LEU A 151 4.45 -4.85 -8.71
N TYR A 152 3.53 -5.06 -9.65
CA TYR A 152 3.83 -5.04 -11.09
C TYR A 152 4.55 -3.76 -11.52
N SER A 153 4.20 -2.61 -10.95
CA SER A 153 4.85 -1.34 -11.27
C SER A 153 6.25 -1.15 -10.67
N GLN A 154 6.78 -2.13 -9.93
CA GLN A 154 8.09 -2.08 -9.27
C GLN A 154 8.30 -0.79 -8.44
N PRO A 155 7.43 -0.51 -7.47
CA PRO A 155 7.46 0.74 -6.72
C PRO A 155 8.76 0.89 -5.92
N LYS A 156 9.14 2.13 -5.62
CA LYS A 156 10.23 2.46 -4.67
C LYS A 156 9.72 2.61 -3.24
N LEU A 157 8.43 2.90 -3.10
CA LEU A 157 7.73 3.00 -1.83
C LEU A 157 6.35 2.33 -1.97
N LEU A 158 6.06 1.35 -1.11
CA LEU A 158 4.77 0.68 -1.05
C LEU A 158 4.07 1.05 0.26
N LEU A 159 2.87 1.56 0.14
CA LEU A 159 1.99 1.94 1.24
C LEU A 159 0.91 0.86 1.37
N CYS A 160 0.84 0.20 2.51
CA CYS A 160 -0.02 -0.94 2.77
C CYS A 160 -1.05 -0.60 3.85
N ASP A 161 -2.30 -0.38 3.45
CA ASP A 161 -3.41 -0.16 4.38
C ASP A 161 -4.13 -1.50 4.62
N GLU A 162 -3.89 -2.10 5.80
CA GLU A 162 -4.48 -3.38 6.25
C GLU A 162 -4.22 -4.56 5.28
N VAL A 163 -3.08 -4.60 4.61
CA VAL A 163 -2.76 -5.58 3.54
C VAL A 163 -2.76 -7.04 3.99
N THR A 164 -2.77 -7.31 5.30
CA THR A 164 -2.81 -8.65 5.88
C THR A 164 -4.12 -9.01 6.58
N ALA A 165 -5.12 -8.11 6.58
CA ALA A 165 -6.33 -8.26 7.40
C ALA A 165 -7.16 -9.51 7.05
N ASN A 166 -7.18 -9.93 5.78
CA ASN A 166 -7.94 -11.07 5.29
C ASN A 166 -7.09 -12.33 5.04
N LEU A 167 -5.86 -12.37 5.56
CA LEU A 167 -4.94 -13.47 5.35
C LEU A 167 -4.80 -14.33 6.61
N ASP A 168 -4.66 -15.62 6.43
CA ASP A 168 -4.18 -16.49 7.50
C ASP A 168 -2.73 -16.13 7.88
N LYS A 169 -2.34 -16.47 9.09
CA LYS A 169 -1.04 -16.07 9.67
C LYS A 169 0.15 -16.53 8.81
N THR A 170 0.08 -17.75 8.25
CA THR A 170 1.17 -18.33 7.45
C THR A 170 1.33 -17.57 6.14
N THR A 171 0.23 -17.32 5.44
CA THR A 171 0.22 -16.54 4.19
C THR A 171 0.66 -15.10 4.44
N ALA A 172 0.16 -14.46 5.51
CA ALA A 172 0.58 -13.11 5.88
C ALA A 172 2.09 -13.01 6.09
N GLN A 173 2.69 -13.96 6.82
CA GLN A 173 4.13 -13.99 7.06
C GLN A 173 4.95 -14.14 5.78
N LYS A 174 4.51 -15.00 4.84
CA LYS A 174 5.19 -15.16 3.55
C LYS A 174 5.12 -13.87 2.71
N VAL A 175 3.95 -13.28 2.60
CA VAL A 175 3.76 -12.00 1.89
C VAL A 175 4.67 -10.92 2.48
N LEU A 176 4.68 -10.75 3.81
CA LEU A 176 5.53 -9.77 4.47
C LEU A 176 7.02 -10.04 4.25
N ALA A 177 7.46 -11.30 4.31
CA ALA A 177 8.85 -11.68 4.02
C ALA A 177 9.23 -11.34 2.58
N ASN A 178 8.36 -11.65 1.61
CA ASN A 178 8.57 -11.32 0.20
C ASN A 178 8.67 -9.80 -0.01
N LEU A 179 7.76 -9.00 0.59
CA LEU A 179 7.80 -7.54 0.48
C LEU A 179 9.11 -6.97 1.05
N ARG A 180 9.54 -7.44 2.22
CA ARG A 180 10.80 -7.02 2.86
C ARG A 180 12.04 -7.36 2.04
N SER A 181 12.01 -8.49 1.32
CA SER A 181 13.12 -8.90 0.45
C SER A 181 13.34 -7.98 -0.76
N LEU A 182 12.36 -7.13 -1.10
CA LEU A 182 12.47 -6.19 -2.23
C LEU A 182 13.42 -5.01 -1.94
N GLY A 183 13.74 -4.71 -0.68
CA GLY A 183 14.61 -3.58 -0.31
C GLY A 183 14.04 -2.21 -0.66
N ILE A 184 12.72 -2.12 -0.83
CA ILE A 184 11.98 -0.86 -1.08
C ILE A 184 11.51 -0.24 0.24
N GLY A 185 11.11 1.04 0.21
CA GLY A 185 10.44 1.65 1.35
C GLY A 185 9.07 0.98 1.60
N LEU A 186 8.76 0.66 2.85
CA LEU A 186 7.49 0.03 3.24
C LEU A 186 6.82 0.83 4.34
N VAL A 187 5.54 1.15 4.17
CA VAL A 187 4.71 1.72 5.24
C VAL A 187 3.50 0.81 5.44
N PHE A 188 3.43 0.16 6.57
CA PHE A 188 2.29 -0.66 6.97
C PHE A 188 1.40 0.11 7.93
N VAL A 189 0.13 0.18 7.61
CA VAL A 189 -0.92 0.63 8.52
C VAL A 189 -1.73 -0.59 8.92
N THR A 190 -1.89 -0.82 10.22
CA THR A 190 -2.57 -2.02 10.72
C THR A 190 -3.19 -1.84 12.10
N HIS A 191 -4.23 -2.61 12.36
CA HIS A 191 -4.79 -2.84 13.69
C HIS A 191 -4.17 -4.06 14.40
N SER A 192 -3.40 -4.88 13.67
CA SER A 192 -2.82 -6.14 14.14
C SER A 192 -1.29 -6.10 14.03
N PRO A 193 -0.61 -5.33 14.88
CA PRO A 193 0.85 -5.19 14.82
C PRO A 193 1.59 -6.52 15.02
N ASP A 194 1.02 -7.46 15.78
CA ASP A 194 1.60 -8.79 16.03
C ASP A 194 1.70 -9.63 14.75
N VAL A 195 0.81 -9.42 13.78
CA VAL A 195 0.83 -10.14 12.50
C VAL A 195 1.92 -9.57 11.60
N VAL A 196 2.00 -8.25 11.51
CA VAL A 196 2.98 -7.55 10.67
C VAL A 196 4.38 -7.72 11.25
N GLY A 197 4.53 -7.65 12.57
CA GLY A 197 5.83 -7.51 13.23
C GLY A 197 6.56 -6.26 12.75
N CYS A 198 7.30 -5.59 13.57
CA CYS A 198 8.05 -4.39 13.18
C CYS A 198 9.52 -4.72 13.02
N GLN A 199 10.09 -4.53 11.83
CA GLN A 199 11.54 -4.63 11.58
C GLN A 199 12.20 -3.24 11.44
N GLY A 200 11.37 -2.19 11.36
CA GLY A 200 11.79 -0.80 11.23
C GLY A 200 11.29 0.06 12.38
N ARG A 201 10.65 1.18 12.06
CA ARG A 201 10.12 2.13 13.04
C ARG A 201 8.65 1.84 13.32
N LEU A 202 8.29 1.81 14.60
CA LEU A 202 6.92 1.66 15.05
C LEU A 202 6.36 3.02 15.47
N TYR A 203 5.20 3.36 14.92
CA TYR A 203 4.47 4.57 15.26
C TYR A 203 3.09 4.24 15.79
N THR A 204 2.63 5.01 16.76
CA THR A 204 1.22 5.00 17.19
C THR A 204 0.54 6.29 16.71
N MET A 205 -0.62 6.12 16.06
CA MET A 205 -1.46 7.23 15.63
C MET A 205 -2.71 7.32 16.49
N GLU A 206 -2.87 8.45 17.16
CA GLU A 206 -3.99 8.75 18.06
C GLU A 206 -4.51 10.17 17.82
N ASN A 207 -5.81 10.31 17.61
CA ASN A 207 -6.48 11.60 17.44
C ASN A 207 -5.75 12.55 16.46
N GLY A 208 -5.31 12.02 15.33
CA GLY A 208 -4.61 12.80 14.30
C GLY A 208 -3.15 13.15 14.62
N THR A 209 -2.60 12.67 15.72
CA THR A 209 -1.17 12.85 16.06
C THR A 209 -0.39 11.56 15.89
N LEU A 210 0.87 11.66 15.52
CA LEU A 210 1.77 10.53 15.31
C LEU A 210 2.89 10.55 16.36
N ARG A 211 3.10 9.43 17.04
CA ARG A 211 4.21 9.26 17.99
C ARG A 211 5.07 8.09 17.56
N GLU A 212 6.38 8.28 17.51
CA GLU A 212 7.34 7.19 17.36
C GLU A 212 7.48 6.47 18.70
N ASN A 213 7.30 5.15 18.69
CA ASN A 213 7.49 4.33 19.89
C ASN A 213 8.98 4.07 20.07
N ALA A 214 9.45 4.13 21.30
CA ALA A 214 10.81 3.71 21.60
C ALA A 214 11.02 2.24 21.19
N PRO A 215 12.22 1.86 20.68
CA PRO A 215 12.54 0.50 20.30
C PRO A 215 12.51 -0.48 21.46
#